data_8bbf112367a9cdb2c71e752e6b1c3a7b
#
_entry.id   8bbf112367a9cdb2c71e752e6b1c3a7b
#
_cell.length_a   1.000
_cell.length_b   1.000
_cell.length_c   1.000
_cell.angle_alpha   90.00
_cell.angle_beta   90.00
_cell.angle_gamma   90.00
#
_symmetry.space_group_name_H-M   'P 1'
#
loop_
_entity.id
_entity.type
_entity.pdbx_description
1 polymer ?
#
loop_
_entity_poly.entity_id
_entity_poly.type
_entity_poly.pdbx_seq_one_letter_code
_entity_poly.pdbx_strand_id
1 'polypeptide(L)'
;GGTNTLLSGTNQSVIASSWGAPATQIPVFSKNVTAASVGTMTCSFPSKDATAALVNVTFVKAHTGFRIIPRLTDQSDIVTEAQDFMRQFSDAEEGLANFLEAQLLASVDGAIATTYNSAFVGAAAKYPLLADALQVAAGDQPFFLNDLKSIMQADDFSRNGLDVIGDAQYASFVNQYVNQGAGNSENTAFQFNGYQFQYSNTIATSAAAVSTAYAMPVGSLGMVAKVSPDAAANRVSMSEGIRWSIEQSELMGIPMELMVKDECADVAAITGNAEDTNALVKSYQMAINVAILTPYNTGTNGGIKKIDYLP
;
A
#
# COMPACT_ATOMS: atom_id res chain seq x y z
N GLY A 1 -7.70 6.52 4.07
CA GLY A 1 -7.03 6.65 5.37
C GLY A 1 -6.17 5.47 5.80
N GLY A 2 -6.29 4.28 5.18
CA GLY A 2 -5.59 3.07 5.62
C GLY A 2 -4.13 2.94 5.17
N THR A 3 -3.70 3.67 4.16
CA THR A 3 -2.37 3.52 3.57
C THR A 3 -1.22 4.02 4.46
N ASN A 4 -1.44 5.02 5.30
CA ASN A 4 -0.38 5.65 6.08
C ASN A 4 0.15 4.81 7.25
N THR A 5 -0.62 3.87 7.78
CA THR A 5 -0.20 3.01 8.88
C THR A 5 0.54 1.75 8.43
N LEU A 6 0.34 1.31 7.18
CA LEU A 6 1.07 0.19 6.59
C LEU A 6 2.49 0.56 6.14
N LEU A 7 2.79 1.84 6.03
CA LEU A 7 4.05 2.34 5.52
C LEU A 7 4.94 2.81 6.67
N SER A 8 5.99 2.06 6.98
CA SER A 8 6.99 2.51 7.94
C SER A 8 8.14 3.24 7.25
N GLY A 9 8.50 4.42 7.78
CA GLY A 9 9.50 5.31 7.18
C GLY A 9 10.96 4.83 7.23
N THR A 10 11.23 3.61 7.69
CA THR A 10 12.61 3.19 8.00
C THR A 10 13.48 2.97 6.76
N ASN A 11 12.91 2.66 5.60
CA ASN A 11 13.65 2.41 4.36
C ASN A 11 13.58 3.56 3.35
N GLN A 12 12.88 4.65 3.67
CA GLN A 12 12.73 5.79 2.75
C GLN A 12 14.04 6.54 2.49
N SER A 13 14.95 6.57 3.47
CA SER A 13 16.19 7.35 3.38
C SER A 13 17.26 6.74 2.46
N VAL A 14 17.26 5.43 2.26
CA VAL A 14 18.31 4.73 1.49
C VAL A 14 18.14 4.94 -0.01
N ILE A 15 16.91 5.12 -0.48
CA ILE A 15 16.59 5.18 -1.92
C ILE A 15 16.47 6.63 -2.43
N ALA A 16 16.21 7.59 -1.55
CA ALA A 16 16.17 9.01 -1.91
C ALA A 16 17.48 9.53 -2.52
N SER A 17 18.61 8.86 -2.28
CA SER A 17 19.92 9.21 -2.82
C SER A 17 20.20 8.69 -4.24
N SER A 18 19.38 7.79 -4.77
CA SER A 18 19.60 7.17 -6.12
C SER A 18 18.81 7.88 -7.21
N TRP A 19 18.87 9.19 -7.26
CA TRP A 19 18.22 10.00 -8.29
C TRP A 19 18.72 9.63 -9.69
N GLY A 20 17.82 9.14 -10.54
CA GLY A 20 18.11 8.90 -11.95
C GLY A 20 18.23 7.45 -12.39
N ALA A 21 18.40 6.48 -11.50
CA ALA A 21 18.46 5.06 -11.88
C ALA A 21 17.06 4.44 -11.98
N PRO A 22 16.72 3.73 -13.07
CA PRO A 22 15.41 3.10 -13.24
C PRO A 22 15.16 1.93 -12.28
N ALA A 23 16.22 1.34 -11.74
CA ALA A 23 16.16 0.28 -10.73
C ALA A 23 17.26 0.50 -9.70
N THR A 24 16.92 0.39 -8.41
CA THR A 24 17.87 0.40 -7.31
C THR A 24 17.86 -0.96 -6.66
N GLN A 25 19.05 -1.48 -6.35
CA GLN A 25 19.19 -2.74 -5.62
C GLN A 25 19.37 -2.44 -4.15
N ILE A 26 18.56 -3.13 -3.32
CA ILE A 26 18.67 -3.05 -1.86
C ILE A 26 19.20 -4.39 -1.34
N PRO A 27 20.27 -4.39 -0.52
CA PRO A 27 20.69 -5.60 0.14
C PRO A 27 19.69 -5.98 1.23
N VAL A 28 19.12 -7.16 1.11
CA VAL A 28 18.23 -7.75 2.13
C VAL A 28 18.97 -8.88 2.79
N PHE A 29 19.09 -8.79 4.12
CA PHE A 29 19.75 -9.82 4.92
C PHE A 29 18.72 -10.85 5.38
N SER A 30 19.01 -12.13 5.16
CA SER A 30 18.20 -13.20 5.73
C SER A 30 18.43 -13.30 7.22
N LYS A 31 17.35 -13.58 7.98
CA LYS A 31 17.46 -13.90 9.40
C LYS A 31 18.29 -15.17 9.55
N ASN A 32 19.40 -15.07 10.24
CA ASN A 32 20.33 -16.18 10.43
C ASN A 32 20.45 -16.50 11.93
N VAL A 33 19.58 -17.40 12.40
CA VAL A 33 19.64 -17.87 13.78
C VAL A 33 20.57 -19.08 13.84
N THR A 34 21.67 -18.92 14.56
CA THR A 34 22.58 -20.04 14.88
C THR A 34 22.12 -20.68 16.19
N ALA A 35 21.80 -21.95 16.15
CA ALA A 35 21.47 -22.68 17.37
C ALA A 35 22.68 -22.69 18.33
N ALA A 36 22.44 -22.36 19.61
CA ALA A 36 23.47 -22.49 20.63
C ALA A 36 23.75 -23.98 20.86
N SER A 37 25.03 -24.35 20.92
CA SER A 37 25.45 -25.71 21.30
C SER A 37 25.86 -25.74 22.76
N VAL A 38 25.50 -26.84 23.43
CA VAL A 38 25.96 -27.07 24.79
C VAL A 38 27.40 -27.64 24.75
N GLY A 39 28.33 -26.98 25.36
CA GLY A 39 29.73 -27.42 25.42
C GLY A 39 30.68 -26.31 25.84
N THR A 40 31.93 -26.68 26.12
CA THR A 40 33.00 -25.71 26.38
C THR A 40 33.43 -25.01 25.09
N MET A 41 33.76 -23.73 25.17
CA MET A 41 34.36 -23.00 24.07
C MET A 41 35.61 -23.70 23.56
N THR A 42 35.65 -24.01 22.27
CA THR A 42 36.81 -24.60 21.59
C THR A 42 37.41 -23.57 20.65
N CYS A 43 38.65 -23.80 20.19
CA CYS A 43 39.29 -22.94 19.19
C CYS A 43 38.63 -23.03 17.79
N SER A 44 37.66 -23.90 17.60
CA SER A 44 36.83 -23.97 16.44
C SER A 44 35.60 -23.05 16.61
N PHE A 45 35.59 -21.92 15.91
CA PHE A 45 34.46 -21.00 15.95
C PHE A 45 33.43 -21.49 14.91
N PRO A 46 32.26 -21.98 15.30
CA PRO A 46 31.18 -22.19 14.36
C PRO A 46 30.71 -20.81 13.88
N SER A 47 31.17 -20.44 12.68
CA SER A 47 30.70 -19.22 12.03
C SER A 47 29.65 -19.59 11.00
N LYS A 48 28.59 -18.80 10.95
CA LYS A 48 27.60 -18.86 9.89
C LYS A 48 27.61 -17.51 9.21
N ASP A 49 27.92 -17.52 7.92
CA ASP A 49 27.98 -16.30 7.15
C ASP A 49 26.58 -15.72 6.97
N ALA A 50 26.46 -14.39 7.13
CA ALA A 50 25.22 -13.70 6.81
C ALA A 50 25.00 -13.77 5.29
N THR A 51 23.87 -14.34 4.88
CA THR A 51 23.48 -14.33 3.48
C THR A 51 22.69 -13.05 3.19
N ALA A 52 23.18 -12.29 2.21
CA ALA A 52 22.49 -11.13 1.68
C ALA A 52 22.06 -11.39 0.25
N ALA A 53 20.83 -11.02 -0.08
CA ALA A 53 20.34 -10.98 -1.45
C ALA A 53 20.15 -9.54 -1.89
N LEU A 54 20.53 -9.22 -3.13
CA LEU A 54 20.21 -7.94 -3.74
C LEU A 54 18.82 -8.03 -4.36
N VAL A 55 17.89 -7.25 -3.85
CA VAL A 55 16.53 -7.16 -4.38
C VAL A 55 16.41 -5.91 -5.23
N ASN A 56 15.94 -6.07 -6.45
CA ASN A 56 15.68 -4.95 -7.35
C ASN A 56 14.44 -4.20 -6.91
N VAL A 57 14.54 -2.88 -6.80
CA VAL A 57 13.42 -1.99 -6.54
C VAL A 57 12.88 -1.50 -7.87
N THR A 58 11.67 -1.92 -8.21
CA THR A 58 11.01 -1.50 -9.44
C THR A 58 10.02 -0.39 -9.14
N PHE A 59 10.19 0.74 -9.82
CA PHE A 59 9.27 1.86 -9.72
C PHE A 59 8.14 1.70 -10.73
N VAL A 60 6.92 1.95 -10.25
CA VAL A 60 5.71 2.03 -11.07
C VAL A 60 5.30 3.49 -11.15
N LYS A 61 5.15 3.99 -12.37
CA LYS A 61 4.69 5.35 -12.63
C LYS A 61 3.23 5.31 -13.06
N ALA A 62 2.38 5.99 -12.33
CA ALA A 62 0.99 6.23 -12.69
C ALA A 62 0.76 7.70 -12.98
N HIS A 63 -0.13 8.00 -13.88
CA HIS A 63 -0.51 9.36 -14.21
C HIS A 63 -2.00 9.45 -14.49
N THR A 64 -2.54 10.61 -14.20
CA THR A 64 -3.90 11.02 -14.56
C THR A 64 -3.85 12.46 -15.05
N GLY A 65 -4.92 12.95 -15.67
CA GLY A 65 -4.94 14.32 -16.16
C GLY A 65 -6.36 14.83 -16.34
N PHE A 66 -6.47 16.16 -16.35
CA PHE A 66 -7.71 16.87 -16.57
C PHE A 66 -7.46 18.15 -17.39
N ARG A 67 -8.52 18.73 -17.88
CA ARG A 67 -8.47 19.95 -18.68
C ARG A 67 -9.39 20.99 -18.08
N ILE A 68 -8.94 22.24 -18.11
CA ILE A 68 -9.75 23.41 -17.82
C ILE A 68 -9.86 24.25 -19.09
N ILE A 69 -11.07 24.61 -19.41
CA ILE A 69 -11.41 25.50 -20.52
C ILE A 69 -11.89 26.81 -19.89
N PRO A 70 -11.03 27.84 -19.76
CA PRO A 70 -11.38 29.08 -19.06
C PRO A 70 -12.64 29.74 -19.61
N ARG A 71 -12.82 29.73 -20.94
CA ARG A 71 -14.01 30.29 -21.60
C ARG A 71 -15.32 29.63 -21.18
N LEU A 72 -15.29 28.36 -20.78
CA LEU A 72 -16.48 27.65 -20.31
C LEU A 72 -16.86 28.08 -18.90
N THR A 73 -15.86 28.35 -18.06
CA THR A 73 -16.07 28.84 -16.69
C THR A 73 -16.41 30.32 -16.65
N ASP A 74 -15.88 31.13 -17.57
CA ASP A 74 -16.22 32.56 -17.70
C ASP A 74 -17.68 32.79 -18.11
N GLN A 75 -18.32 31.82 -18.77
CA GLN A 75 -19.73 31.85 -19.12
C GLN A 75 -20.65 31.33 -18.02
N SER A 76 -20.10 30.80 -16.92
CA SER A 76 -20.83 30.27 -15.78
C SER A 76 -20.73 31.25 -14.61
N ASP A 77 -21.83 31.88 -14.23
CA ASP A 77 -21.92 32.67 -13.01
C ASP A 77 -21.84 31.85 -11.72
N ILE A 78 -21.78 30.50 -11.85
CA ILE A 78 -21.92 29.58 -10.70
C ILE A 78 -20.58 28.97 -10.30
N VAL A 79 -19.68 28.70 -11.24
CA VAL A 79 -18.39 28.02 -10.97
C VAL A 79 -17.25 28.84 -11.55
N THR A 80 -16.30 29.21 -10.68
CA THR A 80 -15.07 29.88 -11.11
C THR A 80 -14.04 28.87 -11.63
N GLU A 81 -13.09 29.33 -12.45
CA GLU A 81 -11.94 28.50 -12.91
C GLU A 81 -11.20 27.85 -11.74
N ALA A 82 -11.02 28.58 -10.63
CA ALA A 82 -10.35 28.07 -9.45
C ALA A 82 -11.14 26.92 -8.76
N GLN A 83 -12.46 27.05 -8.70
CA GLN A 83 -13.30 26.01 -8.12
C GLN A 83 -13.32 24.74 -8.98
N ASP A 84 -13.38 24.90 -10.31
CA ASP A 84 -13.32 23.77 -11.24
C ASP A 84 -11.95 23.09 -11.18
N PHE A 85 -10.87 23.86 -11.09
CA PHE A 85 -9.51 23.33 -10.86
C PHE A 85 -9.44 22.49 -9.57
N MET A 86 -9.88 23.04 -8.45
CA MET A 86 -9.80 22.34 -7.17
C MET A 86 -10.61 21.02 -7.18
N ARG A 87 -11.79 21.04 -7.79
CA ARG A 87 -12.62 19.84 -7.93
C ARG A 87 -11.92 18.77 -8.77
N GLN A 88 -11.48 19.13 -9.99
CA GLN A 88 -10.84 18.19 -10.91
C GLN A 88 -9.48 17.71 -10.37
N PHE A 89 -8.75 18.56 -9.67
CA PHE A 89 -7.51 18.20 -8.98
C PHE A 89 -7.76 17.14 -7.89
N SER A 90 -8.77 17.35 -7.05
CA SER A 90 -9.16 16.40 -6.01
C SER A 90 -9.60 15.05 -6.59
N ASP A 91 -10.41 15.07 -7.66
CA ASP A 91 -10.85 13.85 -8.36
C ASP A 91 -9.65 13.08 -8.96
N ALA A 92 -8.68 13.80 -9.52
CA ALA A 92 -7.46 13.22 -10.07
C ALA A 92 -6.54 12.65 -8.97
N GLU A 93 -6.41 13.35 -7.84
CA GLU A 93 -5.66 12.87 -6.68
C GLU A 93 -6.28 11.59 -6.10
N GLU A 94 -7.61 11.52 -5.99
CA GLU A 94 -8.32 10.32 -5.57
C GLU A 94 -8.07 9.14 -6.53
N GLY A 95 -8.06 9.40 -7.84
CA GLY A 95 -7.73 8.40 -8.86
C GLY A 95 -6.31 7.82 -8.67
N LEU A 96 -5.32 8.65 -8.36
CA LEU A 96 -3.96 8.20 -8.05
C LEU A 96 -3.88 7.44 -6.72
N ALA A 97 -4.63 7.87 -5.71
CA ALA A 97 -4.69 7.18 -4.43
C ALA A 97 -5.30 5.78 -4.55
N ASN A 98 -6.37 5.63 -5.32
CA ASN A 98 -6.99 4.33 -5.60
C ASN A 98 -6.03 3.41 -6.36
N PHE A 99 -5.27 3.95 -7.33
CA PHE A 99 -4.23 3.18 -8.00
C PHE A 99 -3.14 2.72 -7.03
N LEU A 100 -2.67 3.59 -6.16
CA LEU A 100 -1.65 3.27 -5.16
C LEU A 100 -2.13 2.17 -4.20
N GLU A 101 -3.37 2.25 -3.74
CA GLU A 101 -3.98 1.23 -2.88
C GLU A 101 -4.04 -0.13 -3.58
N ALA A 102 -4.47 -0.16 -4.85
CA ALA A 102 -4.49 -1.39 -5.64
C ALA A 102 -3.09 -2.00 -5.81
N GLN A 103 -2.05 -1.17 -6.05
CA GLN A 103 -0.67 -1.63 -6.15
C GLN A 103 -0.12 -2.16 -4.81
N LEU A 104 -0.47 -1.51 -3.69
CA LEU A 104 -0.11 -1.99 -2.36
C LEU A 104 -0.71 -3.38 -2.09
N LEU A 105 -2.00 -3.56 -2.35
CA LEU A 105 -2.69 -4.84 -2.16
C LEU A 105 -2.15 -5.93 -3.09
N ALA A 106 -1.87 -5.60 -4.36
CA ALA A 106 -1.24 -6.54 -5.28
C ALA A 106 0.15 -6.97 -4.80
N SER A 107 0.93 -6.05 -4.22
CA SER A 107 2.24 -6.34 -3.66
C SER A 107 2.16 -7.20 -2.39
N VAL A 108 1.15 -6.96 -1.56
CA VAL A 108 0.86 -7.79 -0.37
C VAL A 108 0.46 -9.20 -0.79
N ASP A 109 -0.46 -9.34 -1.75
CA ASP A 109 -0.91 -10.63 -2.26
C ASP A 109 0.24 -11.42 -2.93
N GLY A 110 1.12 -10.73 -3.64
CA GLY A 110 2.33 -11.33 -4.22
C GLY A 110 3.40 -11.76 -3.21
N ALA A 111 3.32 -11.30 -1.97
CA ALA A 111 4.29 -11.59 -0.90
C ALA A 111 3.72 -12.46 0.23
N ILE A 112 2.56 -13.10 0.02
CA ILE A 112 1.95 -13.99 1.00
C ILE A 112 2.80 -15.22 1.25
N ALA A 113 2.73 -15.73 2.48
CA ALA A 113 3.38 -16.97 2.86
C ALA A 113 2.67 -18.18 2.27
N THR A 114 3.41 -19.06 1.64
CA THR A 114 2.89 -20.32 1.08
C THR A 114 2.86 -21.45 2.12
N THR A 115 3.41 -21.24 3.30
CA THR A 115 3.42 -22.19 4.41
C THR A 115 3.36 -21.46 5.75
N TYR A 116 2.99 -22.18 6.80
CA TYR A 116 3.08 -21.73 8.18
C TYR A 116 3.43 -22.88 9.10
N ASN A 117 3.96 -22.57 10.28
CA ASN A 117 4.28 -23.60 11.26
C ASN A 117 3.00 -24.08 11.97
N SER A 118 2.53 -25.23 11.58
CA SER A 118 1.31 -25.85 12.13
C SER A 118 1.51 -26.52 13.49
N ALA A 119 2.75 -26.56 14.02
CA ALA A 119 3.06 -27.22 15.29
C ALA A 119 2.26 -26.65 16.48
N PHE A 120 1.92 -25.35 16.41
CA PHE A 120 1.10 -24.72 17.43
C PHE A 120 -0.37 -25.18 17.38
N VAL A 121 -0.91 -25.45 16.21
CA VAL A 121 -2.35 -25.67 16.01
C VAL A 121 -2.78 -27.10 16.31
N GLY A 122 -1.85 -27.97 16.72
CA GLY A 122 -2.11 -29.41 16.83
C GLY A 122 -2.35 -30.01 15.45
N ALA A 123 -2.59 -31.29 15.33
CA ALA A 123 -2.71 -31.93 14.04
C ALA A 123 -3.39 -31.05 12.99
N ALA A 124 -2.62 -30.48 12.13
CA ALA A 124 -2.81 -29.82 10.80
C ALA A 124 -4.21 -29.31 10.36
N ALA A 125 -5.23 -29.40 11.19
CA ALA A 125 -6.60 -29.38 10.72
C ALA A 125 -7.39 -28.12 11.08
N LYS A 126 -6.95 -27.33 12.08
CA LYS A 126 -7.79 -26.21 12.56
C LYS A 126 -7.85 -25.07 11.56
N TYR A 127 -6.70 -24.73 10.97
CA TYR A 127 -6.59 -23.68 9.95
C TYR A 127 -5.81 -24.22 8.75
N PRO A 128 -6.45 -25.01 7.88
CA PRO A 128 -5.76 -25.54 6.70
C PRO A 128 -5.33 -24.41 5.77
N LEU A 129 -4.14 -24.54 5.19
CA LEU A 129 -3.68 -23.65 4.14
C LEU A 129 -4.19 -24.16 2.79
N LEU A 130 -5.05 -23.41 2.15
CA LEU A 130 -5.59 -23.73 0.84
C LEU A 130 -5.49 -22.52 -0.08
N ALA A 131 -4.94 -22.70 -1.28
CA ALA A 131 -4.69 -21.60 -2.22
C ALA A 131 -3.94 -20.42 -1.55
N ASP A 132 -2.90 -20.76 -0.76
CA ASP A 132 -2.05 -19.80 -0.04
C ASP A 132 -2.78 -18.94 1.00
N ALA A 133 -4.00 -19.30 1.41
CA ALA A 133 -4.77 -18.65 2.45
C ALA A 133 -5.08 -19.59 3.62
N LEU A 134 -4.98 -19.07 4.84
CA LEU A 134 -5.44 -19.74 6.05
C LEU A 134 -6.97 -19.78 6.04
N GLN A 135 -7.54 -20.95 6.00
CA GLN A 135 -9.00 -21.13 6.01
C GLN A 135 -9.51 -21.17 7.45
N VAL A 136 -10.41 -20.26 7.78
CA VAL A 136 -11.01 -20.13 9.11
C VAL A 136 -12.48 -20.52 9.03
N ALA A 137 -12.82 -21.70 9.56
CA ALA A 137 -14.19 -22.15 9.61
C ALA A 137 -15.06 -21.28 10.53
N ALA A 138 -16.37 -21.19 10.28
CA ALA A 138 -17.30 -20.36 11.05
C ALA A 138 -17.22 -20.60 12.56
N GLY A 139 -17.06 -21.86 13.00
CA GLY A 139 -16.94 -22.19 14.41
C GLY A 139 -15.64 -21.73 15.08
N ASP A 140 -14.58 -21.50 14.31
CA ASP A 140 -13.25 -21.11 14.78
C ASP A 140 -12.99 -19.59 14.70
N GLN A 141 -13.86 -18.85 14.00
CA GLN A 141 -13.72 -17.40 13.82
C GLN A 141 -13.54 -16.63 15.16
N PRO A 142 -14.27 -16.92 16.23
CA PRO A 142 -14.13 -16.21 17.51
C PRO A 142 -12.74 -16.35 18.15
N PHE A 143 -12.02 -17.42 17.86
CA PHE A 143 -10.74 -17.73 18.49
C PHE A 143 -9.54 -17.37 17.60
N PHE A 144 -9.78 -17.18 16.31
CA PHE A 144 -8.72 -17.06 15.31
C PHE A 144 -7.73 -15.93 15.61
N LEU A 145 -8.20 -14.74 16.01
CA LEU A 145 -7.30 -13.61 16.29
C LEU A 145 -6.30 -13.90 17.42
N ASN A 146 -6.69 -14.70 18.43
CA ASN A 146 -5.77 -15.13 19.47
C ASN A 146 -4.77 -16.16 18.92
N ASP A 147 -5.26 -17.11 18.13
CA ASP A 147 -4.44 -18.16 17.54
C ASP A 147 -3.47 -17.61 16.51
N LEU A 148 -3.87 -16.58 15.74
CA LEU A 148 -3.01 -15.90 14.75
C LEU A 148 -1.72 -15.37 15.36
N LYS A 149 -1.76 -14.78 16.57
CA LYS A 149 -0.55 -14.35 17.28
C LYS A 149 0.41 -15.50 17.55
N SER A 150 -0.14 -16.64 17.90
CA SER A 150 0.65 -17.82 18.21
C SER A 150 1.20 -18.46 16.93
N ILE A 151 0.45 -18.43 15.84
CA ILE A 151 0.95 -18.81 14.51
C ILE A 151 2.12 -17.91 14.09
N MET A 152 1.96 -16.60 14.22
CA MET A 152 3.04 -15.65 13.90
C MET A 152 4.27 -15.87 14.77
N GLN A 153 4.09 -16.16 16.05
CA GLN A 153 5.22 -16.47 16.95
C GLN A 153 5.89 -17.79 16.61
N ALA A 154 5.13 -18.81 16.22
CA ALA A 154 5.67 -20.09 15.78
C ALA A 154 6.52 -19.96 14.50
N ASP A 155 6.21 -18.98 13.67
CA ASP A 155 6.98 -18.60 12.48
C ASP A 155 8.10 -17.58 12.79
N ASP A 156 8.44 -17.38 14.07
CA ASP A 156 9.49 -16.46 14.54
C ASP A 156 9.20 -14.96 14.32
N PHE A 157 7.93 -14.58 14.15
CA PHE A 157 7.52 -13.17 14.09
C PHE A 157 7.06 -12.67 15.47
N SER A 158 7.07 -11.33 15.65
CA SER A 158 6.60 -10.72 16.89
C SER A 158 5.10 -11.00 17.12
N ARG A 159 4.74 -11.27 18.36
CA ARG A 159 3.32 -11.37 18.79
C ARG A 159 2.65 -10.01 18.92
N ASN A 160 3.44 -8.95 19.06
CA ASN A 160 2.96 -7.60 19.27
C ASN A 160 3.13 -6.78 18.01
N GLY A 161 2.16 -5.91 17.73
CA GLY A 161 2.21 -5.04 16.57
C GLY A 161 1.96 -5.82 15.27
N LEU A 162 0.77 -6.37 15.13
CA LEU A 162 0.29 -6.96 13.88
C LEU A 162 -0.69 -6.00 13.21
N ASP A 163 -0.43 -5.71 11.95
CA ASP A 163 -1.37 -5.02 11.08
C ASP A 163 -2.26 -6.04 10.39
N VAL A 164 -3.56 -5.81 10.43
CA VAL A 164 -4.54 -6.63 9.72
C VAL A 164 -5.38 -5.73 8.84
N ILE A 165 -5.35 -5.99 7.55
CA ILE A 165 -6.19 -5.30 6.57
C ILE A 165 -7.18 -6.30 5.97
N GLY A 166 -8.45 -6.00 6.03
CA GLY A 166 -9.50 -6.87 5.53
C GLY A 166 -10.49 -6.15 4.64
N ASP A 167 -11.38 -6.91 4.03
CA ASP A 167 -12.52 -6.37 3.29
C ASP A 167 -13.58 -5.76 4.23
N ALA A 168 -14.62 -5.16 3.67
CA ALA A 168 -15.68 -4.52 4.45
C ALA A 168 -16.41 -5.49 5.39
N GLN A 169 -16.53 -6.76 5.00
CA GLN A 169 -17.15 -7.79 5.82
C GLN A 169 -16.27 -8.14 7.03
N TYR A 170 -14.94 -8.16 6.84
CA TYR A 170 -14.00 -8.33 7.94
C TYR A 170 -14.13 -7.24 8.99
N ALA A 171 -14.29 -5.99 8.56
CA ALA A 171 -14.54 -4.88 9.48
C ALA A 171 -15.79 -5.11 10.34
N SER A 172 -16.85 -5.69 9.76
CA SER A 172 -18.06 -6.05 10.50
C SER A 172 -17.80 -7.12 11.56
N PHE A 173 -17.04 -8.17 11.23
CA PHE A 173 -16.64 -9.21 12.20
C PHE A 173 -15.81 -8.62 13.34
N VAL A 174 -14.82 -7.80 13.05
CA VAL A 174 -13.99 -7.15 14.06
C VAL A 174 -14.87 -6.30 15.00
N ASN A 175 -15.76 -5.47 14.45
CA ASN A 175 -16.67 -4.64 15.23
C ASN A 175 -17.61 -5.48 16.13
N GLN A 176 -18.05 -6.64 15.67
CA GLN A 176 -18.86 -7.54 16.49
C GLN A 176 -18.08 -8.03 17.72
N TYR A 177 -16.82 -8.40 17.58
CA TYR A 177 -15.98 -8.82 18.71
C TYR A 177 -15.73 -7.67 19.69
N VAL A 178 -15.53 -6.45 19.17
CA VAL A 178 -15.42 -5.24 20.00
C VAL A 178 -16.63 -5.07 20.87
N ASN A 179 -17.81 -5.12 20.25
CA ASN A 179 -19.07 -4.87 20.93
C ASN A 179 -19.42 -5.97 21.96
N GLN A 180 -18.99 -7.21 21.72
CA GLN A 180 -19.16 -8.31 22.68
C GLN A 180 -18.23 -8.22 23.89
N GLY A 181 -17.05 -7.59 23.73
CA GLY A 181 -16.06 -7.45 24.82
C GLY A 181 -16.10 -6.12 25.57
N ALA A 182 -16.75 -5.12 25.00
CA ALA A 182 -16.70 -3.75 25.50
C ALA A 182 -18.02 -3.34 26.19
N GLY A 183 -18.26 -3.87 27.35
CA GLY A 183 -19.28 -3.29 28.24
C GLY A 183 -18.89 -1.91 28.80
N ASN A 184 -17.90 -1.22 28.23
CA ASN A 184 -17.40 0.07 28.70
C ASN A 184 -17.35 1.08 27.55
N SER A 185 -18.24 2.09 27.64
CA SER A 185 -18.40 3.16 26.66
C SER A 185 -17.18 4.11 26.53
N GLU A 186 -16.17 3.96 27.37
CA GLU A 186 -14.94 4.77 27.33
C GLU A 186 -13.84 4.20 26.44
N ASN A 187 -13.99 2.98 25.93
CA ASN A 187 -12.99 2.32 25.08
C ASN A 187 -13.28 2.58 23.58
N THR A 188 -13.21 3.84 23.18
CA THR A 188 -13.41 4.26 21.77
C THR A 188 -12.18 4.03 20.89
N ALA A 189 -10.99 3.77 21.49
CA ALA A 189 -9.78 3.41 20.77
C ALA A 189 -9.62 1.90 20.78
N PHE A 190 -10.01 1.28 19.67
CA PHE A 190 -9.89 -0.15 19.51
C PHE A 190 -8.44 -0.57 19.29
N GLN A 191 -7.77 -0.93 20.37
CA GLN A 191 -6.52 -1.67 20.35
C GLN A 191 -6.78 -3.07 20.92
N PHE A 192 -7.23 -3.98 20.07
CA PHE A 192 -7.31 -5.36 20.49
C PHE A 192 -5.91 -5.96 20.56
N ASN A 193 -5.31 -5.88 21.76
CA ASN A 193 -4.17 -6.73 22.13
C ASN A 193 -2.97 -6.60 21.15
N GLY A 194 -2.68 -5.39 20.62
CA GLY A 194 -1.56 -5.15 19.72
C GLY A 194 -1.87 -5.39 18.23
N TYR A 195 -3.13 -5.51 17.85
CA TYR A 195 -3.55 -5.47 16.46
C TYR A 195 -3.91 -4.04 16.05
N GLN A 196 -3.56 -3.68 14.81
CA GLN A 196 -4.09 -2.52 14.12
C GLN A 196 -4.98 -3.03 12.99
N PHE A 197 -6.26 -2.70 13.03
CA PHE A 197 -7.22 -3.13 12.02
C PHE A 197 -7.49 -2.02 11.03
N GLN A 198 -7.50 -2.40 9.76
CA GLN A 198 -7.86 -1.53 8.66
C GLN A 198 -8.75 -2.30 7.69
N TYR A 199 -9.45 -1.60 6.86
CA TYR A 199 -10.25 -2.21 5.82
C TYR A 199 -10.04 -1.50 4.48
N SER A 200 -10.21 -2.25 3.41
CA SER A 200 -10.15 -1.75 2.05
C SER A 200 -11.23 -2.41 1.20
N ASN A 201 -11.95 -1.60 0.45
CA ASN A 201 -12.95 -2.10 -0.50
C ASN A 201 -12.30 -2.67 -1.77
N THR A 202 -11.00 -2.51 -1.93
CA THR A 202 -10.24 -3.01 -3.09
C THR A 202 -9.84 -4.48 -2.91
N ILE A 203 -9.95 -5.02 -1.69
CA ILE A 203 -9.68 -6.43 -1.42
C ILE A 203 -10.77 -7.29 -2.07
N ALA A 204 -10.35 -8.13 -3.02
CA ALA A 204 -11.23 -9.12 -3.61
C ALA A 204 -11.40 -10.30 -2.65
N THR A 205 -12.63 -10.53 -2.20
CA THR A 205 -12.96 -11.70 -1.38
C THR A 205 -12.76 -12.98 -2.19
N SER A 206 -12.08 -13.98 -1.63
CA SER A 206 -11.89 -15.29 -2.27
C SER A 206 -13.24 -15.96 -2.54
N ALA A 207 -13.36 -16.68 -3.66
CA ALA A 207 -14.65 -17.20 -4.14
C ALA A 207 -15.39 -18.12 -3.16
N ALA A 208 -14.66 -18.82 -2.28
CA ALA A 208 -15.24 -19.72 -1.27
C ALA A 208 -15.37 -19.05 0.12
N ALA A 209 -14.88 -17.83 0.28
CA ALA A 209 -14.86 -17.12 1.54
C ALA A 209 -16.02 -16.12 1.65
N VAL A 210 -16.43 -15.82 2.87
CA VAL A 210 -17.34 -14.71 3.16
C VAL A 210 -16.57 -13.41 3.38
N SER A 211 -15.27 -13.50 3.71
CA SER A 211 -14.39 -12.37 3.93
C SER A 211 -12.93 -12.80 3.73
N THR A 212 -12.12 -11.90 3.22
CA THR A 212 -10.68 -12.08 3.06
C THR A 212 -9.92 -10.96 3.77
N ALA A 213 -8.85 -11.33 4.49
CA ALA A 213 -7.98 -10.39 5.17
C ALA A 213 -6.51 -10.78 4.99
N TYR A 214 -5.62 -9.81 5.22
CA TYR A 214 -4.17 -9.99 5.27
C TYR A 214 -3.65 -9.56 6.63
N ALA A 215 -2.82 -10.40 7.24
CA ALA A 215 -2.15 -10.10 8.49
C ALA A 215 -0.65 -10.06 8.30
N MET A 216 0.01 -9.07 8.89
CA MET A 216 1.44 -8.87 8.77
C MET A 216 2.03 -8.19 10.02
N PRO A 217 3.31 -8.40 10.34
CA PRO A 217 3.99 -7.61 11.37
C PRO A 217 4.04 -6.13 10.98
N VAL A 218 3.88 -5.24 11.96
CA VAL A 218 4.04 -3.80 11.74
C VAL A 218 5.41 -3.51 11.12
N GLY A 219 5.42 -2.68 10.09
CA GLY A 219 6.64 -2.34 9.34
C GLY A 219 7.06 -3.36 8.29
N SER A 220 6.20 -4.32 7.94
CA SER A 220 6.46 -5.28 6.88
C SER A 220 6.41 -4.66 5.48
N LEU A 221 5.75 -3.54 5.31
CA LEU A 221 5.66 -2.84 4.03
C LEU A 221 6.43 -1.52 4.10
N GLY A 222 7.15 -1.22 3.04
CA GLY A 222 7.78 0.06 2.82
C GLY A 222 7.36 0.64 1.48
N MET A 223 7.31 1.96 1.38
CA MET A 223 7.08 2.65 0.12
C MET A 223 8.14 3.73 -0.09
N VAL A 224 8.58 3.85 -1.32
CA VAL A 224 9.47 4.91 -1.76
C VAL A 224 8.83 5.65 -2.91
N ALA A 225 8.74 6.97 -2.80
CA ALA A 225 8.30 7.82 -3.87
C ALA A 225 9.51 8.53 -4.51
N LYS A 226 9.45 8.72 -5.82
CA LYS A 226 10.48 9.40 -6.61
C LYS A 226 9.81 10.42 -7.51
N VAL A 227 10.46 11.55 -7.70
CA VAL A 227 10.06 12.55 -8.70
C VAL A 227 11.06 12.59 -9.85
N SER A 228 10.61 12.98 -11.04
CA SER A 228 11.49 13.13 -12.19
C SER A 228 12.45 14.32 -12.01
N PRO A 229 13.60 14.30 -12.67
CA PRO A 229 14.53 15.44 -12.65
C PRO A 229 13.91 16.72 -13.18
N ASP A 230 13.00 16.63 -14.15
CA ASP A 230 12.31 17.78 -14.72
C ASP A 230 11.37 18.45 -13.70
N ALA A 231 10.61 17.66 -12.97
CA ALA A 231 9.75 18.15 -11.89
C ALA A 231 10.60 18.71 -10.71
N ALA A 232 11.66 18.01 -10.33
CA ALA A 232 12.56 18.45 -9.27
C ALA A 232 13.25 19.79 -9.57
N ALA A 233 13.54 20.06 -10.86
CA ALA A 233 14.14 21.30 -11.34
C ALA A 233 13.10 22.40 -11.64
N ASN A 234 11.81 22.15 -11.47
CA ASN A 234 10.72 23.05 -11.91
C ASN A 234 10.92 23.51 -13.36
N ARG A 235 11.22 22.56 -14.24
CA ARG A 235 11.58 22.83 -15.62
C ARG A 235 10.44 23.52 -16.36
N VAL A 236 10.80 24.43 -17.26
CA VAL A 236 9.87 25.08 -18.19
C VAL A 236 10.36 24.83 -19.61
N SER A 237 9.52 24.24 -20.44
CA SER A 237 9.75 24.11 -21.89
C SER A 237 8.96 25.20 -22.62
N MET A 238 9.63 26.28 -22.99
CA MET A 238 9.00 27.41 -23.69
C MET A 238 8.47 27.02 -25.07
N SER A 239 9.15 26.08 -25.76
CA SER A 239 8.76 25.64 -27.11
C SER A 239 7.49 24.78 -27.11
N GLU A 240 7.22 24.11 -25.99
CA GLU A 240 6.07 23.21 -25.85
C GLU A 240 4.95 23.78 -24.97
N GLY A 241 5.21 24.92 -24.31
CA GLY A 241 4.27 25.52 -23.35
C GLY A 241 4.08 24.69 -22.07
N ILE A 242 5.08 23.85 -21.72
CA ILE A 242 4.97 22.90 -20.62
C ILE A 242 5.75 23.39 -19.42
N ARG A 243 5.15 23.30 -18.25
CA ARG A 243 5.76 23.58 -16.94
C ARG A 243 5.63 22.38 -16.04
N TRP A 244 6.69 22.03 -15.34
CA TRP A 244 6.73 20.97 -14.34
C TRP A 244 6.86 21.57 -12.95
N SER A 245 6.16 21.01 -12.00
CA SER A 245 6.29 21.30 -10.56
C SER A 245 6.10 20.04 -9.73
N ILE A 246 6.42 20.16 -8.45
CA ILE A 246 6.15 19.13 -7.45
C ILE A 246 5.07 19.67 -6.52
N GLU A 247 4.05 18.86 -6.32
CA GLU A 247 3.01 19.09 -5.34
C GLU A 247 3.02 17.99 -4.29
N GLN A 248 2.75 18.32 -3.04
CA GLN A 248 2.61 17.33 -1.99
C GLN A 248 1.16 16.87 -1.91
N SER A 249 0.92 15.57 -2.13
CA SER A 249 -0.42 15.02 -1.93
C SER A 249 -0.79 15.04 -0.45
N GLU A 250 -1.88 15.66 -0.10
CA GLU A 250 -2.45 15.61 1.25
C GLU A 250 -3.09 14.25 1.54
N LEU A 251 -3.67 13.62 0.52
CA LEU A 251 -4.36 12.34 0.65
C LEU A 251 -3.37 11.17 0.80
N MET A 252 -2.30 11.16 0.01
CA MET A 252 -1.33 10.05 -0.02
C MET A 252 -0.09 10.30 0.84
N GLY A 253 0.21 11.55 1.20
CA GLY A 253 1.41 11.92 1.96
C GLY A 253 2.73 11.79 1.18
N ILE A 254 2.67 11.73 -0.16
CA ILE A 254 3.82 11.57 -1.05
C ILE A 254 3.91 12.72 -2.05
N PRO A 255 5.12 13.02 -2.58
CA PRO A 255 5.27 14.00 -3.64
C PRO A 255 4.67 13.50 -4.95
N MET A 256 3.95 14.38 -5.63
CA MET A 256 3.39 14.19 -6.97
C MET A 256 4.08 15.12 -7.96
N GLU A 257 4.26 14.65 -9.18
CA GLU A 257 4.66 15.51 -10.29
C GLU A 257 3.41 16.15 -10.88
N LEU A 258 3.44 17.46 -11.05
CA LEU A 258 2.41 18.22 -11.77
C LEU A 258 3.01 18.80 -13.05
N MET A 259 2.42 18.46 -14.17
CA MET A 259 2.76 19.03 -15.47
C MET A 259 1.57 19.84 -15.97
N VAL A 260 1.85 21.07 -16.34
CA VAL A 260 0.84 22.02 -16.88
C VAL A 260 1.23 22.38 -18.27
N LYS A 261 0.28 22.33 -19.21
CA LYS A 261 0.43 22.77 -20.59
C LYS A 261 -0.66 23.75 -20.94
N ASP A 262 -0.24 24.93 -21.41
CA ASP A 262 -1.11 25.93 -21.99
C ASP A 262 -1.12 25.70 -23.51
N GLU A 263 -2.29 25.40 -24.09
CA GLU A 263 -2.43 25.14 -25.52
C GLU A 263 -3.70 25.79 -26.08
N CYS A 264 -3.68 26.07 -27.37
CA CYS A 264 -4.89 26.42 -28.10
C CYS A 264 -5.47 25.16 -28.74
N ALA A 265 -6.74 24.86 -28.47
CA ALA A 265 -7.42 23.70 -29.00
C ALA A 265 -8.81 24.02 -29.50
N ASP A 266 -9.29 23.19 -30.41
CA ASP A 266 -10.69 23.22 -30.83
C ASP A 266 -11.55 22.59 -29.71
N VAL A 267 -12.39 23.39 -29.10
CA VAL A 267 -13.33 22.98 -28.06
C VAL A 267 -14.78 23.24 -28.44
N ALA A 268 -15.05 23.57 -29.69
CA ALA A 268 -16.39 23.89 -30.22
C ALA A 268 -17.42 22.79 -29.86
N ALA A 269 -17.03 21.53 -29.94
CA ALA A 269 -17.90 20.40 -29.59
C ALA A 269 -18.23 20.33 -28.06
N ILE A 270 -17.39 20.88 -27.22
CA ILE A 270 -17.56 20.88 -25.76
C ILE A 270 -18.34 22.10 -25.30
N THR A 271 -18.01 23.28 -25.88
CA THR A 271 -18.66 24.56 -25.53
C THR A 271 -20.00 24.75 -26.22
N GLY A 272 -20.27 23.98 -27.29
CA GLY A 272 -21.45 24.15 -28.13
C GLY A 272 -21.38 25.40 -29.02
N ASN A 273 -20.25 26.09 -29.10
CA ASN A 273 -20.03 27.28 -29.89
C ASN A 273 -19.06 27.01 -31.05
N ALA A 274 -19.52 27.11 -32.29
CA ALA A 274 -18.74 26.85 -33.49
C ALA A 274 -17.53 27.77 -33.70
N GLU A 275 -17.45 28.91 -32.99
CA GLU A 275 -16.33 29.84 -33.04
C GLU A 275 -15.16 29.43 -32.14
N ASP A 276 -15.36 28.45 -31.23
CA ASP A 276 -14.35 28.02 -30.30
C ASP A 276 -13.35 26.98 -30.85
N THR A 277 -12.97 27.20 -32.12
CA THR A 277 -11.99 26.32 -32.81
C THR A 277 -10.55 26.55 -32.38
N ASN A 278 -10.27 27.63 -31.65
CA ASN A 278 -8.91 27.98 -31.16
C ASN A 278 -8.99 28.65 -29.82
N ALA A 279 -9.58 28.00 -28.83
CA ALA A 279 -9.71 28.50 -27.49
C ALA A 279 -8.51 28.09 -26.62
N LEU A 280 -8.17 28.93 -25.65
CA LEU A 280 -7.16 28.60 -24.65
C LEU A 280 -7.65 27.45 -23.78
N VAL A 281 -6.83 26.41 -23.66
CA VAL A 281 -7.05 25.25 -22.82
C VAL A 281 -5.85 25.06 -21.92
N LYS A 282 -6.09 24.85 -20.66
CA LYS A 282 -5.06 24.46 -19.68
C LYS A 282 -5.18 22.96 -19.41
N SER A 283 -4.20 22.21 -19.87
CA SER A 283 -4.12 20.76 -19.64
C SER A 283 -3.20 20.48 -18.47
N TYR A 284 -3.69 19.72 -17.50
CA TYR A 284 -2.96 19.32 -16.31
C TYR A 284 -2.74 17.81 -16.34
N GLN A 285 -1.53 17.38 -16.00
CA GLN A 285 -1.21 15.97 -15.81
C GLN A 285 -0.52 15.82 -14.47
N MET A 286 -1.06 14.93 -13.64
CA MET A 286 -0.50 14.56 -12.35
C MET A 286 0.08 13.17 -12.44
N ALA A 287 1.24 12.93 -11.83
CA ALA A 287 1.87 11.63 -11.82
C ALA A 287 2.51 11.33 -10.47
N ILE A 288 2.45 10.06 -10.10
CA ILE A 288 3.21 9.49 -8.98
C ILE A 288 4.16 8.43 -9.53
N ASN A 289 5.32 8.31 -8.90
CA ASN A 289 6.30 7.28 -9.24
C ASN A 289 6.74 6.63 -7.95
N VAL A 290 6.24 5.42 -7.69
CA VAL A 290 6.37 4.73 -6.41
C VAL A 290 6.96 3.35 -6.59
N ALA A 291 7.71 2.91 -5.60
CA ALA A 291 8.13 1.52 -5.43
C ALA A 291 7.64 1.01 -4.09
N ILE A 292 7.04 -0.17 -4.11
CA ILE A 292 6.54 -0.84 -2.92
C ILE A 292 7.55 -1.93 -2.55
N LEU A 293 7.95 -1.91 -1.28
CA LEU A 293 8.88 -2.86 -0.72
C LEU A 293 8.11 -3.83 0.16
N THR A 294 8.17 -5.10 -0.15
CA THR A 294 7.60 -6.18 0.64
C THR A 294 8.69 -6.95 1.36
N PRO A 295 8.38 -7.69 2.43
CA PRO A 295 9.34 -8.55 3.10
C PRO A 295 9.92 -9.55 2.09
N TYR A 296 11.21 -9.82 2.21
CA TYR A 296 11.84 -10.89 1.44
C TYR A 296 11.30 -12.23 1.93
N ASN A 297 10.46 -12.85 1.11
CA ASN A 297 9.90 -14.17 1.41
C ASN A 297 10.74 -15.25 0.73
N THR A 298 11.39 -16.09 1.53
CA THR A 298 12.15 -17.24 1.03
C THR A 298 11.26 -18.44 0.68
N GLY A 299 9.95 -18.25 0.61
CA GLY A 299 8.96 -19.27 0.23
C GLY A 299 8.37 -20.06 1.38
N THR A 300 8.97 -20.04 2.57
CA THR A 300 8.46 -20.78 3.73
C THR A 300 8.26 -19.85 4.92
N ASN A 301 7.12 -19.95 5.58
CA ASN A 301 6.80 -19.23 6.81
C ASN A 301 6.98 -17.70 6.70
N GLY A 302 6.53 -17.10 5.59
CA GLY A 302 6.59 -15.66 5.37
C GLY A 302 5.78 -14.86 6.39
N GLY A 303 6.15 -13.56 6.57
CA GLY A 303 5.50 -12.68 7.54
C GLY A 303 4.08 -12.24 7.16
N ILE A 304 3.71 -12.29 5.88
CA ILE A 304 2.37 -11.90 5.42
C ILE A 304 1.51 -13.17 5.30
N LYS A 305 0.39 -13.20 6.00
CA LYS A 305 -0.59 -14.30 5.96
C LYS A 305 -1.87 -13.79 5.33
N LYS A 306 -2.35 -14.51 4.30
CA LYS A 306 -3.70 -14.34 3.77
C LYS A 306 -4.66 -15.21 4.57
N ILE A 307 -5.84 -14.70 4.85
CA ILE A 307 -6.84 -15.31 5.72
C ILE A 307 -8.17 -15.28 5.00
N ASP A 308 -8.79 -16.43 4.85
CA ASP A 308 -10.14 -16.57 4.30
C ASP A 308 -11.08 -17.07 5.39
N TYR A 309 -12.09 -16.28 5.70
CA TYR A 309 -13.18 -16.66 6.59
C TYR A 309 -14.24 -17.40 5.78
N LEU A 310 -14.50 -18.65 6.17
CA LEU A 310 -15.49 -19.50 5.52
C LEU A 310 -16.88 -19.28 6.11
N PRO A 311 -17.95 -19.53 5.33
CA PRO A 311 -19.33 -19.44 5.78
C PRO A 311 -19.70 -20.40 6.91
#